data_b2a076b168a0118d7dddbed81afaeece
#
_entry.id   b2a076b168a0118d7dddbed81afaeece
#
_cell.length_a   1.000
_cell.length_b   1.000
_cell.length_c   1.000
_cell.angle_alpha   90.00
_cell.angle_beta   90.00
_cell.angle_gamma   90.00
#
_symmetry.space_group_name_H-M   'P 1'
#
loop_
_entity.id
_entity.type
_entity.pdbx_description
1 polymer ?
#
loop_
_entity_poly.entity_id
_entity_poly.type
_entity_poly.pdbx_seq_one_letter_code
_entity_poly.pdbx_strand_id
1 'polypeptide(L)'
;KIMNQEIPGNIALGLNLGGLGGALFFLANLYTILHLIQRIFAPKAEWKWLNNLRDKWHYVHYFGNIAAFVVIVIHAVTLWQYATVFNWILIIVMAWMVFAGFTMRFTKAAPQFKKTIRKYHAMWYMLALVLVLIITAHVVSLSSFPYPVG
;
A
#
# COMPACT_ATOMS: atom_id res chain seq x y z
N LYS A 1 -16.16 0.64 -35.57
CA LYS A 1 -14.83 1.25 -35.83
C LYS A 1 -14.28 1.70 -34.49
N ILE A 2 -13.59 0.84 -33.77
CA ILE A 2 -12.85 1.21 -32.53
C ILE A 2 -11.67 2.03 -33.04
N MET A 3 -11.77 3.35 -32.95
CA MET A 3 -10.63 4.22 -33.19
C MET A 3 -9.57 3.85 -32.14
N ASN A 4 -8.36 3.50 -32.60
CA ASN A 4 -7.19 3.38 -31.76
C ASN A 4 -6.90 4.76 -31.15
N GLN A 5 -7.53 5.06 -30.02
CA GLN A 5 -7.24 6.26 -29.27
C GLN A 5 -5.92 6.03 -28.55
N GLU A 6 -4.87 6.68 -28.98
CA GLU A 6 -3.58 6.65 -28.31
C GLU A 6 -3.73 7.21 -26.89
N ILE A 7 -3.23 6.47 -25.93
CA ILE A 7 -3.23 6.91 -24.52
C ILE A 7 -2.21 8.05 -24.39
N PRO A 8 -2.62 9.25 -23.95
CA PRO A 8 -1.69 10.35 -23.70
C PRO A 8 -0.53 9.94 -22.79
N GLY A 9 0.69 10.42 -23.09
CA GLY A 9 1.90 9.98 -22.41
C GLY A 9 1.90 10.19 -20.88
N ASN A 10 1.26 11.25 -20.40
CA ASN A 10 1.09 11.49 -18.96
C ASN A 10 0.17 10.44 -18.31
N ILE A 11 -0.86 9.98 -19.00
CA ILE A 11 -1.75 8.92 -18.50
C ILE A 11 -1.02 7.59 -18.51
N ALA A 12 -0.29 7.25 -19.58
CA ALA A 12 0.54 6.04 -19.62
C ALA A 12 1.57 6.01 -18.50
N LEU A 13 2.24 7.14 -18.24
CA LEU A 13 3.14 7.29 -17.11
C LEU A 13 2.42 7.02 -15.77
N GLY A 14 1.25 7.64 -15.58
CA GLY A 14 0.43 7.43 -14.38
C GLY A 14 0.09 5.97 -14.17
N LEU A 15 -0.37 5.26 -15.19
CA LEU A 15 -0.69 3.82 -15.09
C LEU A 15 0.53 2.97 -14.71
N ASN A 16 1.69 3.22 -15.33
CA ASN A 16 2.93 2.52 -15.02
C ASN A 16 3.37 2.76 -13.55
N LEU A 17 3.25 4.01 -13.06
CA LEU A 17 3.54 4.34 -11.67
C LEU A 17 2.58 3.63 -10.71
N GLY A 18 1.32 3.48 -11.07
CA GLY A 18 0.36 2.69 -10.27
C GLY A 18 0.78 1.24 -10.13
N GLY A 19 1.17 0.60 -11.24
CA GLY A 19 1.70 -0.77 -11.22
C GLY A 19 2.96 -0.90 -10.37
N LEU A 20 3.92 0.02 -10.55
CA LEU A 20 5.16 0.05 -9.75
C LEU A 20 4.87 0.26 -8.25
N GLY A 21 4.01 1.24 -7.92
CA GLY A 21 3.64 1.52 -6.53
C GLY A 21 2.95 0.34 -5.86
N GLY A 22 2.05 -0.34 -6.58
CA GLY A 22 1.38 -1.56 -6.12
C GLY A 22 2.37 -2.70 -5.88
N ALA A 23 3.31 -2.93 -6.81
CA ALA A 23 4.34 -3.95 -6.66
C ALA A 23 5.25 -3.68 -5.45
N LEU A 24 5.70 -2.44 -5.29
CA LEU A 24 6.51 -2.03 -4.13
C LEU A 24 5.74 -2.21 -2.82
N PHE A 25 4.47 -1.81 -2.77
CA PHE A 25 3.62 -1.99 -1.60
C PHE A 25 3.43 -3.46 -1.25
N PHE A 26 3.14 -4.31 -2.24
CA PHE A 26 2.98 -5.74 -2.03
C PHE A 26 4.28 -6.38 -1.50
N LEU A 27 5.42 -6.10 -2.13
CA LEU A 27 6.72 -6.61 -1.70
C LEU A 27 7.07 -6.13 -0.29
N ALA A 28 6.88 -4.84 0.01
CA ALA A 28 7.15 -4.30 1.34
C ALA A 28 6.32 -4.97 2.45
N ASN A 29 5.10 -5.40 2.13
CA ASN A 29 4.19 -6.02 3.08
C ASN A 29 4.12 -7.55 3.00
N LEU A 30 4.89 -8.17 2.12
CA LEU A 30 4.85 -9.62 1.86
C LEU A 30 5.03 -10.44 3.15
N TYR A 31 6.01 -10.08 3.99
CA TYR A 31 6.20 -10.74 5.29
C TYR A 31 4.96 -10.63 6.18
N THR A 32 4.37 -9.45 6.26
CA THR A 32 3.16 -9.20 7.08
C THR A 32 1.97 -10.01 6.57
N ILE A 33 1.82 -10.09 5.24
CA ILE A 33 0.78 -10.89 4.58
C ILE A 33 0.98 -12.37 4.89
N LEU A 34 2.19 -12.89 4.69
CA LEU A 34 2.52 -14.30 4.95
C LEU A 34 2.33 -14.67 6.43
N HIS A 35 2.72 -13.78 7.34
CA HIS A 35 2.51 -14.00 8.77
C HIS A 35 1.02 -13.98 9.14
N LEU A 36 0.21 -13.12 8.52
CA LEU A 36 -1.23 -13.10 8.69
C LEU A 36 -1.86 -14.40 8.18
N ILE A 37 -1.47 -14.87 6.99
CA ILE A 37 -1.90 -16.13 6.41
C ILE A 37 -1.58 -17.29 7.37
N GLN A 38 -0.35 -17.35 7.88
CA GLN A 38 0.05 -18.35 8.85
C GLN A 38 -0.87 -18.35 10.08
N ARG A 39 -1.14 -17.18 10.66
CA ARG A 39 -2.00 -17.07 11.85
C ARG A 39 -3.43 -17.54 11.61
N ILE A 40 -3.97 -17.32 10.42
CA ILE A 40 -5.35 -17.68 10.08
C ILE A 40 -5.46 -19.16 9.76
N PHE A 41 -4.59 -19.69 8.89
CA PHE A 41 -4.73 -21.02 8.33
C PHE A 41 -3.90 -22.10 9.02
N ALA A 42 -2.83 -21.71 9.70
CA ALA A 42 -1.93 -22.62 10.37
C ALA A 42 -1.43 -22.07 11.73
N PRO A 43 -2.33 -21.75 12.69
CA PRO A 43 -1.97 -21.04 13.92
C PRO A 43 -1.01 -21.82 14.83
N LYS A 44 -0.96 -23.15 14.71
CA LYS A 44 -0.07 -24.03 15.47
C LYS A 44 1.22 -24.39 14.73
N ALA A 45 1.35 -24.01 13.45
CA ALA A 45 2.53 -24.33 12.66
C ALA A 45 3.60 -23.26 12.84
N GLU A 46 4.81 -23.66 13.18
CA GLU A 46 5.97 -22.76 13.20
C GLU A 46 6.66 -22.77 11.84
N TRP A 47 6.51 -21.68 11.10
CA TRP A 47 7.25 -21.49 9.85
C TRP A 47 8.62 -20.87 10.16
N LYS A 48 9.59 -21.72 10.54
CA LYS A 48 10.95 -21.29 10.95
C LYS A 48 11.61 -20.37 9.92
N TRP A 49 11.43 -20.65 8.63
CA TRP A 49 11.95 -19.82 7.55
C TRP A 49 11.38 -18.39 7.59
N LEU A 50 10.08 -18.23 7.89
CA LEU A 50 9.41 -16.94 8.00
C LEU A 50 9.94 -16.16 9.22
N ASN A 51 10.16 -16.84 10.34
CA ASN A 51 10.76 -16.23 11.52
C ASN A 51 12.20 -15.73 11.24
N ASN A 52 12.98 -16.46 10.47
CA ASN A 52 14.34 -16.08 10.07
C ASN A 52 14.37 -14.87 9.11
N LEU A 53 13.29 -14.65 8.35
CA LEU A 53 13.15 -13.50 7.47
C LEU A 53 12.79 -12.21 8.23
N ARG A 54 12.20 -12.32 9.41
CA ARG A 54 11.64 -11.18 10.16
C ARG A 54 12.61 -10.00 10.25
N ASP A 55 13.82 -10.24 10.69
CA ASP A 55 14.77 -9.16 11.01
C ASP A 55 15.31 -8.47 9.73
N LYS A 56 15.46 -9.24 8.65
CA LYS A 56 15.88 -8.71 7.34
C LYS A 56 14.72 -7.95 6.67
N TRP A 57 13.50 -8.53 6.74
CA TRP A 57 12.32 -7.95 6.10
C TRP A 57 11.84 -6.65 6.75
N HIS A 58 12.24 -6.41 7.96
CA HIS A 58 11.95 -5.19 8.68
C HIS A 58 12.40 -3.93 7.92
N TYR A 59 13.60 -3.93 7.36
CA TYR A 59 14.09 -2.82 6.53
C TYR A 59 13.31 -2.71 5.21
N VAL A 60 13.02 -3.84 4.57
CA VAL A 60 12.21 -3.88 3.36
C VAL A 60 10.82 -3.29 3.62
N HIS A 61 10.21 -3.63 4.75
CA HIS A 61 8.92 -3.08 5.15
C HIS A 61 8.95 -1.56 5.32
N TYR A 62 9.96 -1.02 6.01
CA TYR A 62 10.03 0.43 6.25
C TYR A 62 10.32 1.21 4.97
N PHE A 63 11.44 0.94 4.34
CA PHE A 63 11.88 1.71 3.17
C PHE A 63 11.01 1.43 1.96
N GLY A 64 10.56 0.18 1.80
CA GLY A 64 9.65 -0.21 0.73
C GLY A 64 8.29 0.50 0.83
N ASN A 65 7.71 0.64 2.02
CA ASN A 65 6.44 1.37 2.18
C ASN A 65 6.61 2.87 1.97
N ILE A 66 7.73 3.47 2.35
CA ILE A 66 8.00 4.89 2.05
C ILE A 66 8.12 5.07 0.53
N ALA A 67 8.92 4.23 -0.15
CA ALA A 67 9.07 4.28 -1.60
C ALA A 67 7.73 4.04 -2.33
N ALA A 68 6.97 3.02 -1.91
CA ALA A 68 5.65 2.75 -2.44
C ALA A 68 4.71 3.96 -2.28
N PHE A 69 4.69 4.57 -1.12
CA PHE A 69 3.83 5.73 -0.85
C PHE A 69 4.19 6.92 -1.75
N VAL A 70 5.47 7.24 -1.92
CA VAL A 70 5.92 8.33 -2.81
C VAL A 70 5.47 8.06 -4.26
N VAL A 71 5.68 6.84 -4.76
CA VAL A 71 5.28 6.45 -6.12
C VAL A 71 3.75 6.51 -6.28
N ILE A 72 2.99 6.05 -5.29
CA ILE A 72 1.52 6.09 -5.29
C ILE A 72 0.99 7.54 -5.26
N VAL A 73 1.63 8.44 -4.50
CA VAL A 73 1.25 9.86 -4.52
C VAL A 73 1.50 10.47 -5.90
N ILE A 74 2.63 10.18 -6.54
CA ILE A 74 2.91 10.67 -7.90
C ILE A 74 1.90 10.10 -8.89
N HIS A 75 1.58 8.80 -8.81
CA HIS A 75 0.51 8.16 -9.59
C HIS A 75 -0.83 8.90 -9.43
N ALA A 76 -1.26 9.15 -8.20
CA ALA A 76 -2.52 9.82 -7.91
C ALA A 76 -2.54 11.27 -8.42
N VAL A 77 -1.44 12.00 -8.30
CA VAL A 77 -1.31 13.36 -8.84
C VAL A 77 -1.34 13.36 -10.36
N THR A 78 -0.68 12.40 -11.00
CA THR A 78 -0.66 12.29 -12.48
C THR A 78 -2.05 11.98 -13.03
N LEU A 79 -2.86 11.20 -12.30
CA LEU A 79 -4.21 10.80 -12.68
C LEU A 79 -5.31 11.51 -11.88
N TRP A 80 -5.02 12.66 -11.27
CA TRP A 80 -5.92 13.35 -10.33
C TRP A 80 -7.34 13.59 -10.88
N GLN A 81 -7.46 13.83 -12.18
CA GLN A 81 -8.75 14.07 -12.86
C GLN A 81 -9.69 12.83 -12.85
N TYR A 82 -9.13 11.64 -12.62
CA TYR A 82 -9.88 10.38 -12.48
C TYR A 82 -9.99 9.93 -11.03
N ALA A 83 -9.43 10.71 -10.11
CA ALA A 83 -9.43 10.36 -8.69
C ALA A 83 -10.83 10.54 -8.09
N THR A 84 -11.26 9.53 -7.37
CA THR A 84 -12.51 9.53 -6.60
C THR A 84 -12.24 9.85 -5.13
N VAL A 85 -13.29 10.03 -4.35
CA VAL A 85 -13.16 10.19 -2.89
C VAL A 85 -12.41 9.02 -2.23
N PHE A 86 -12.58 7.80 -2.76
CA PHE A 86 -11.89 6.61 -2.23
C PHE A 86 -10.39 6.66 -2.43
N ASN A 87 -9.90 7.26 -3.53
CA ASN A 87 -8.47 7.46 -3.76
C ASN A 87 -7.88 8.41 -2.71
N TRP A 88 -8.58 9.48 -2.37
CA TRP A 88 -8.13 10.41 -1.35
C TRP A 88 -8.14 9.80 0.05
N ILE A 89 -9.18 9.05 0.40
CA ILE A 89 -9.22 8.29 1.67
C ILE A 89 -8.06 7.30 1.74
N LEU A 90 -7.78 6.57 0.66
CA LEU A 90 -6.65 5.64 0.59
C LEU A 90 -5.32 6.36 0.84
N ILE A 91 -5.07 7.50 0.20
CA ILE A 91 -3.84 8.29 0.40
C ILE A 91 -3.70 8.73 1.86
N ILE A 92 -4.78 9.21 2.48
CA ILE A 92 -4.76 9.64 3.90
C ILE A 92 -4.45 8.45 4.81
N VAL A 93 -5.07 7.29 4.60
CA VAL A 93 -4.80 6.10 5.39
C VAL A 93 -3.36 5.61 5.19
N MET A 94 -2.84 5.61 3.97
CA MET A 94 -1.46 5.23 3.69
C MET A 94 -0.46 6.23 4.30
N ALA A 95 -0.73 7.54 4.22
CA ALA A 95 0.08 8.57 4.86
C ALA A 95 0.15 8.35 6.38
N TRP A 96 -0.99 8.05 7.00
CA TRP A 96 -1.03 7.67 8.42
C TRP A 96 -0.19 6.45 8.72
N MET A 97 -0.28 5.39 7.90
CA MET A 97 0.50 4.17 8.10
C MET A 97 2.01 4.42 7.99
N VAL A 98 2.45 5.21 7.00
CA VAL A 98 3.85 5.59 6.84
C VAL A 98 4.31 6.46 8.00
N PHE A 99 3.53 7.47 8.40
CA PHE A 99 3.81 8.32 9.55
C PHE A 99 3.94 7.51 10.84
N ALA A 100 3.02 6.58 11.08
CA ALA A 100 3.04 5.71 12.25
C ALA A 100 4.30 4.82 12.28
N GLY A 101 4.63 4.21 11.14
CA GLY A 101 5.86 3.42 11.00
C GLY A 101 7.12 4.25 11.25
N PHE A 102 7.21 5.43 10.64
CA PHE A 102 8.31 6.36 10.82
C PHE A 102 8.47 6.79 12.29
N THR A 103 7.36 7.18 12.92
CA THR A 103 7.35 7.63 14.33
C THR A 103 7.84 6.53 15.26
N MET A 104 7.39 5.29 15.07
CA MET A 104 7.84 4.17 15.89
C MET A 104 9.33 3.90 15.76
N ARG A 105 9.89 4.06 14.58
CA ARG A 105 11.28 3.67 14.29
C ARG A 105 12.28 4.79 14.51
N PHE A 106 11.99 5.99 14.03
CA PHE A 106 12.99 7.04 13.87
C PHE A 106 12.86 8.20 14.84
N THR A 107 11.78 8.27 15.62
CA THR A 107 11.59 9.38 16.57
C THR A 107 11.91 8.98 18.01
N LYS A 108 12.21 9.99 18.84
CA LYS A 108 12.34 9.86 20.30
C LYS A 108 11.00 10.08 21.03
N ALA A 109 9.89 9.85 20.36
CA ALA A 109 8.56 10.02 20.94
C ALA A 109 8.36 9.19 22.23
N ALA A 110 7.51 9.69 23.13
CA ALA A 110 7.24 9.06 24.42
C ALA A 110 6.81 7.59 24.26
N PRO A 111 7.23 6.68 25.15
CA PRO A 111 6.92 5.26 25.06
C PRO A 111 5.42 4.95 24.98
N GLN A 112 4.60 5.69 25.74
CA GLN A 112 3.14 5.56 25.73
C GLN A 112 2.55 5.89 24.37
N PHE A 113 3.03 6.97 23.72
CA PHE A 113 2.60 7.37 22.39
C PHE A 113 2.97 6.32 21.34
N LYS A 114 4.21 5.80 21.39
CA LYS A 114 4.64 4.68 20.52
C LYS A 114 3.80 3.43 20.73
N LYS A 115 3.44 3.10 21.96
CA LYS A 115 2.58 1.95 22.27
C LYS A 115 1.20 2.10 21.63
N THR A 116 0.61 3.29 21.72
CA THR A 116 -0.69 3.62 21.10
C THR A 116 -0.63 3.51 19.59
N ILE A 117 0.36 4.16 18.97
CA ILE A 117 0.55 4.08 17.50
C ILE A 117 0.74 2.64 17.05
N ARG A 118 1.58 1.86 17.75
CA ARG A 118 1.82 0.44 17.41
C ARG A 118 0.53 -0.37 17.46
N LYS A 119 -0.34 -0.10 18.45
CA LYS A 119 -1.64 -0.78 18.56
C LYS A 119 -2.45 -0.61 17.28
N TYR A 120 -2.57 0.60 16.75
CA TYR A 120 -3.35 0.85 15.54
C TYR A 120 -2.62 0.44 14.25
N HIS A 121 -1.32 0.71 14.14
CA HIS A 121 -0.53 0.37 12.96
C HIS A 121 -0.39 -1.13 12.74
N ALA A 122 -0.16 -1.92 13.79
CA ALA A 122 0.11 -3.36 13.69
C ALA A 122 -1.15 -4.25 13.67
N MET A 123 -2.33 -3.65 13.64
CA MET A 123 -3.57 -4.42 13.59
C MET A 123 -3.83 -4.95 12.18
N TRP A 124 -4.17 -6.24 12.09
CA TRP A 124 -4.44 -6.92 10.82
C TRP A 124 -5.52 -6.22 9.98
N TYR A 125 -6.51 -5.63 10.63
CA TYR A 125 -7.59 -4.92 9.93
C TYR A 125 -7.11 -3.64 9.23
N MET A 126 -5.98 -3.03 9.63
CA MET A 126 -5.42 -1.88 8.91
C MET A 126 -4.88 -2.30 7.54
N LEU A 127 -4.21 -3.46 7.48
CA LEU A 127 -3.82 -4.03 6.18
C LEU A 127 -5.05 -4.39 5.34
N ALA A 128 -6.06 -5.02 5.94
CA ALA A 128 -7.31 -5.36 5.27
C ALA A 128 -8.03 -4.09 4.77
N LEU A 129 -8.09 -3.03 5.57
CA LEU A 129 -8.66 -1.73 5.19
C LEU A 129 -7.95 -1.15 3.96
N VAL A 130 -6.62 -1.13 3.96
CA VAL A 130 -5.84 -0.62 2.83
C VAL A 130 -6.12 -1.44 1.58
N LEU A 131 -6.15 -2.77 1.66
CA LEU A 131 -6.45 -3.64 0.52
C LEU A 131 -7.87 -3.41 -0.03
N VAL A 132 -8.87 -3.29 0.84
CA VAL A 132 -10.25 -2.99 0.44
C VAL A 132 -10.31 -1.62 -0.23
N LEU A 133 -9.65 -0.61 0.33
CA LEU A 133 -9.61 0.73 -0.27
C LEU A 133 -8.91 0.74 -1.63
N ILE A 134 -7.81 -0.01 -1.80
CA ILE A 134 -7.14 -0.16 -3.10
C ILE A 134 -8.12 -0.71 -4.13
N ILE A 135 -8.78 -1.82 -3.82
CA ILE A 135 -9.74 -2.44 -4.74
C ILE A 135 -10.89 -1.49 -5.06
N THR A 136 -11.54 -0.91 -4.04
CA THR A 136 -12.68 -0.02 -4.22
C THR A 136 -12.30 1.23 -5.02
N ALA A 137 -11.19 1.87 -4.67
CA ALA A 137 -10.71 3.06 -5.37
C ALA A 137 -10.47 2.78 -6.85
N HIS A 138 -9.82 1.65 -7.19
CA HIS A 138 -9.54 1.31 -8.58
C HIS A 138 -10.80 0.89 -9.35
N VAL A 139 -11.68 0.06 -8.77
CA VAL A 139 -12.93 -0.34 -9.42
C VAL A 139 -13.79 0.87 -9.75
N VAL A 140 -13.95 1.80 -8.80
CA VAL A 140 -14.75 3.01 -9.01
C VAL A 140 -14.08 3.96 -10.01
N SER A 141 -12.74 4.13 -9.95
CA SER A 141 -12.04 4.98 -10.93
C SER A 141 -12.07 4.39 -12.34
N LEU A 142 -11.90 3.07 -12.49
CA LEU A 142 -11.95 2.40 -13.80
C LEU A 142 -13.31 2.51 -14.48
N SER A 143 -14.41 2.59 -13.72
CA SER A 143 -15.75 2.75 -14.28
C SER A 143 -15.94 4.10 -15.03
N SER A 144 -15.13 5.10 -14.70
CA SER A 144 -15.13 6.42 -15.31
C SER A 144 -13.92 6.67 -16.23
N PHE A 145 -13.04 5.69 -16.39
CA PHE A 145 -11.82 5.85 -17.17
C PHE A 145 -12.10 5.67 -18.67
N PRO A 146 -11.76 6.64 -19.54
CA PRO A 146 -12.18 6.64 -20.93
C PRO A 146 -11.33 5.77 -21.86
N TYR A 147 -10.20 5.23 -21.36
CA TYR A 147 -9.27 4.46 -22.18
C TYR A 147 -9.37 2.96 -21.87
N PRO A 148 -9.20 2.07 -22.88
CA PRO A 148 -9.16 0.64 -22.63
C PRO A 148 -7.90 0.30 -21.79
N VAL A 149 -8.10 -0.25 -20.63
CA VAL A 149 -7.04 -0.85 -19.79
C VAL A 149 -7.02 -2.33 -20.12
N GLY A 150 -6.18 -2.70 -21.09
CA GLY A 150 -5.98 -4.08 -21.54
C GLY A 150 -4.91 -4.81 -20.72
#